data_5ef0a2a8fa472b6a4781c8f6cec2904a
#
_entry.id   5ef0a2a8fa472b6a4781c8f6cec2904a
#
_cell.length_a   1.000
_cell.length_b   1.000
_cell.length_c   1.000
_cell.angle_alpha   90.00
_cell.angle_beta   90.00
_cell.angle_gamma   90.00
#
_symmetry.space_group_name_H-M   'P 1'
#
loop_
_entity.id
_entity.type
_entity.pdbx_description
1 polymer ?
#
loop_
_entity_poly.entity_id
_entity_poly.type
_entity_poly.pdbx_seq_one_letter_code
_entity_poly.pdbx_strand_id
1 'polypeptide(L)'
;MANDKDGILVDFSAIEKNVHVYTLKARGIQAIPIDKIIGSLGRYLDFSETLLPKRTDGSSRYEYIKSLMEKGINLEPIQVYQMLDNYFIIDGHHRVAVAKNEFKAKYIDADVTEIKFDFELSKDKNYTFDSESTKKFLIKLEENAFQKATMLNNKILIHPLKVTELKSYAILNQEILDFKENYNNGELLKKSIMFVSYKWYAERFLPAVELMEEEKILSKFANRTYTDLYVWIQKHKYFLSQRAGHDVGFDFTAHDFMEKYKDKKFLDIIPSIFTDIIKNLVK
;
A
#
# COMPACT_ATOMS: atom_id res chain seq x y z
N MET A 1 -11.75 20.68 -19.08
CA MET A 1 -10.80 20.51 -17.96
C MET A 1 -11.24 19.25 -17.21
N ALA A 2 -10.62 18.13 -17.51
CA ALA A 2 -10.94 16.83 -16.88
C ALA A 2 -10.31 16.80 -15.48
N ASN A 3 -11.13 16.52 -14.49
CA ASN A 3 -10.67 16.24 -13.12
C ASN A 3 -9.87 14.92 -13.13
N ASP A 4 -8.57 15.05 -13.05
CA ASP A 4 -7.63 13.94 -12.90
C ASP A 4 -7.74 13.36 -11.47
N LYS A 5 -8.72 12.50 -11.26
CA LYS A 5 -8.76 11.56 -10.12
C LYS A 5 -8.12 10.25 -10.57
N ASP A 6 -6.86 10.30 -10.94
CA ASP A 6 -6.10 9.10 -11.25
C ASP A 6 -5.74 8.35 -9.95
N GLY A 7 -6.64 7.49 -9.52
CA GLY A 7 -6.33 6.48 -8.52
C GLY A 7 -5.25 5.51 -9.02
N ILE A 8 -4.52 4.91 -8.10
CA ILE A 8 -3.42 3.98 -8.38
C ILE A 8 -3.94 2.55 -8.18
N LEU A 9 -3.70 1.66 -9.17
CA LEU A 9 -3.96 0.23 -9.01
C LEU A 9 -3.28 -0.32 -7.74
N VAL A 10 -3.93 -1.24 -7.07
CA VAL A 10 -3.37 -1.87 -5.88
C VAL A 10 -2.19 -2.78 -6.25
N ASP A 11 -1.06 -2.62 -5.56
CA ASP A 11 0.12 -3.47 -5.73
C ASP A 11 -0.04 -4.79 -4.97
N PHE A 12 -0.32 -5.87 -5.69
CA PHE A 12 -0.43 -7.20 -5.10
C PHE A 12 0.91 -7.70 -4.52
N SER A 13 2.05 -7.32 -5.10
CA SER A 13 3.37 -7.75 -4.59
C SER A 13 3.65 -7.26 -3.16
N ALA A 14 3.07 -6.11 -2.78
CA ALA A 14 3.17 -5.62 -1.41
C ALA A 14 2.33 -6.47 -0.44
N ILE A 15 1.21 -7.03 -0.91
CA ILE A 15 0.38 -7.96 -0.13
C ILE A 15 1.10 -9.30 0.00
N GLU A 16 1.60 -9.85 -1.09
CA GLU A 16 2.28 -11.15 -1.15
C GLU A 16 3.49 -11.22 -0.21
N LYS A 17 4.33 -10.18 -0.18
CA LYS A 17 5.50 -10.10 0.69
C LYS A 17 5.16 -10.09 2.18
N ASN A 18 3.96 -9.65 2.54
CA ASN A 18 3.53 -9.47 3.93
C ASN A 18 2.56 -10.57 4.41
N VAL A 19 2.06 -11.42 3.51
CA VAL A 19 1.11 -12.48 3.83
C VAL A 19 1.76 -13.84 3.54
N HIS A 20 2.42 -14.41 4.52
CA HIS A 20 3.17 -15.66 4.36
C HIS A 20 2.32 -16.94 4.40
N VAL A 21 1.01 -16.83 4.60
CA VAL A 21 0.14 -18.02 4.75
C VAL A 21 -1.09 -17.87 3.86
N TYR A 22 -0.96 -18.34 2.63
CA TYR A 22 -2.09 -18.49 1.72
C TYR A 22 -1.93 -19.77 0.90
N THR A 23 -3.04 -20.34 0.45
CA THR A 23 -3.06 -21.43 -0.52
C THR A 23 -3.58 -20.91 -1.86
N LEU A 24 -2.95 -21.37 -2.95
CA LEU A 24 -3.38 -21.07 -4.31
C LEU A 24 -4.26 -22.22 -4.82
N LYS A 25 -5.43 -21.89 -5.36
CA LYS A 25 -6.33 -22.85 -5.97
C LYS A 25 -6.65 -22.42 -7.39
N ALA A 26 -6.22 -23.21 -8.38
CA ALA A 26 -6.60 -23.00 -9.78
C ALA A 26 -8.12 -23.14 -9.90
N ARG A 27 -8.75 -22.16 -10.57
CA ARG A 27 -10.18 -22.12 -10.89
C ARG A 27 -10.44 -22.32 -12.38
N GLY A 28 -9.37 -22.29 -13.20
CA GLY A 28 -9.42 -22.41 -14.64
C GLY A 28 -9.94 -21.16 -15.34
N ILE A 29 -10.21 -21.30 -16.62
CA ILE A 29 -10.65 -20.20 -17.49
C ILE A 29 -12.12 -19.91 -17.24
N GLN A 30 -12.44 -18.63 -16.98
CA GLN A 30 -13.79 -18.13 -16.80
C GLN A 30 -13.91 -16.66 -17.20
N ALA A 31 -15.11 -16.23 -17.60
CA ALA A 31 -15.40 -14.83 -17.84
C ALA A 31 -15.54 -14.08 -16.50
N ILE A 32 -14.69 -13.08 -16.28
CA ILE A 32 -14.70 -12.26 -15.06
C ILE A 32 -15.18 -10.84 -15.35
N PRO A 33 -15.88 -10.19 -14.41
CA PRO A 33 -16.27 -8.78 -14.54
C PRO A 33 -15.03 -7.87 -14.52
N ILE A 34 -14.90 -7.00 -15.52
CA ILE A 34 -13.75 -6.08 -15.63
C ILE A 34 -13.76 -5.03 -14.51
N ASP A 35 -14.91 -4.63 -14.00
CA ASP A 35 -15.06 -3.69 -12.88
C ASP A 35 -14.61 -4.26 -11.53
N LYS A 36 -14.48 -5.59 -11.45
CA LYS A 36 -13.91 -6.29 -10.28
C LYS A 36 -12.37 -6.42 -10.33
N ILE A 37 -11.74 -5.94 -11.39
CA ILE A 37 -10.28 -5.88 -11.49
C ILE A 37 -9.80 -4.60 -10.82
N ILE A 38 -9.17 -4.72 -9.65
CA ILE A 38 -8.80 -3.59 -8.79
C ILE A 38 -7.29 -3.37 -8.67
N GLY A 39 -6.48 -4.31 -9.14
CA GLY A 39 -5.05 -4.23 -8.94
C GLY A 39 -4.22 -5.05 -9.92
N SER A 40 -2.92 -5.05 -9.70
CA SER A 40 -1.93 -5.71 -10.55
C SER A 40 -0.77 -6.25 -9.72
N LEU A 41 -0.18 -7.34 -10.19
CA LEU A 41 1.09 -7.87 -9.71
C LEU A 41 2.23 -7.19 -10.49
N GLY A 42 3.00 -6.33 -9.82
CA GLY A 42 4.26 -5.77 -10.34
C GLY A 42 4.17 -4.63 -11.36
N ARG A 43 2.98 -4.31 -11.93
CA ARG A 43 2.82 -3.25 -12.94
C ARG A 43 1.80 -2.17 -12.57
N TYR A 44 1.53 -2.01 -11.30
CA TYR A 44 0.53 -1.07 -10.79
C TYR A 44 0.87 0.40 -11.05
N LEU A 45 2.14 0.74 -11.26
CA LEU A 45 2.59 2.08 -11.61
C LEU A 45 2.44 2.42 -13.10
N ASP A 46 2.39 1.40 -13.96
CA ASP A 46 2.34 1.57 -15.42
C ASP A 46 0.93 1.89 -15.93
N PHE A 47 -0.09 1.64 -15.11
CA PHE A 47 -1.49 1.82 -15.46
C PHE A 47 -2.21 2.70 -14.43
N SER A 48 -3.23 3.46 -14.90
CA SER A 48 -4.17 4.18 -14.04
C SER A 48 -5.22 3.22 -13.42
N GLU A 49 -6.05 3.70 -12.49
CA GLU A 49 -7.24 2.96 -12.02
C GLU A 49 -8.21 2.61 -13.16
N THR A 50 -8.23 3.41 -14.20
CA THR A 50 -9.00 3.13 -15.41
C THR A 50 -8.35 2.09 -16.31
N LEU A 51 -7.18 1.54 -15.90
CA LEU A 51 -6.37 0.59 -16.64
C LEU A 51 -5.77 1.17 -17.94
N LEU A 52 -5.69 2.50 -18.08
CA LEU A 52 -4.98 3.13 -19.19
C LEU A 52 -3.47 3.14 -18.92
N PRO A 53 -2.63 2.84 -19.94
CA PRO A 53 -1.19 2.96 -19.82
C PRO A 53 -0.79 4.43 -19.53
N LYS A 54 0.06 4.65 -18.51
CA LYS A 54 0.54 5.99 -18.14
C LYS A 54 1.72 6.47 -18.99
N ARG A 55 2.42 5.56 -19.68
CA ARG A 55 3.63 5.86 -20.44
C ARG A 55 3.41 5.61 -21.94
N THR A 56 4.07 6.43 -22.75
CA THR A 56 4.02 6.35 -24.22
C THR A 56 4.69 5.10 -24.78
N ASP A 57 5.60 4.46 -24.06
CA ASP A 57 6.24 3.19 -24.43
C ASP A 57 5.28 1.99 -24.38
N GLY A 58 4.16 2.11 -23.64
CA GLY A 58 3.05 1.15 -23.66
C GLY A 58 2.09 1.30 -24.84
N SER A 59 2.14 2.41 -25.59
CA SER A 59 1.17 2.72 -26.64
C SER A 59 1.25 1.75 -27.82
N SER A 60 2.43 1.34 -28.26
CA SER A 60 2.61 0.39 -29.38
C SER A 60 1.99 -0.99 -29.06
N ARG A 61 2.13 -1.47 -27.83
CA ARG A 61 1.51 -2.74 -27.41
C ARG A 61 0.00 -2.60 -27.28
N TYR A 62 -0.48 -1.48 -26.79
CA TYR A 62 -1.91 -1.18 -26.70
C TYR A 62 -2.56 -1.18 -28.10
N GLU A 63 -2.00 -0.43 -29.05
CA GLU A 63 -2.48 -0.33 -30.43
C GLU A 63 -2.41 -1.68 -31.16
N TYR A 64 -1.36 -2.45 -30.93
CA TYR A 64 -1.24 -3.79 -31.49
C TYR A 64 -2.38 -4.71 -30.98
N ILE A 65 -2.62 -4.77 -29.68
CA ILE A 65 -3.73 -5.55 -29.09
C ILE A 65 -5.08 -5.07 -29.63
N LYS A 66 -5.28 -3.75 -29.72
CA LYS A 66 -6.49 -3.17 -30.30
C LYS A 66 -6.72 -3.66 -31.72
N SER A 67 -5.70 -3.61 -32.58
CA SER A 67 -5.81 -4.06 -33.95
C SER A 67 -6.15 -5.55 -34.09
N LEU A 68 -5.64 -6.40 -33.17
CA LEU A 68 -6.00 -7.83 -33.16
C LEU A 68 -7.45 -8.03 -32.75
N MET A 69 -7.94 -7.32 -31.74
CA MET A 69 -9.32 -7.43 -31.29
C MET A 69 -10.31 -6.87 -32.34
N GLU A 70 -9.98 -5.78 -33.02
CA GLU A 70 -10.76 -5.22 -34.13
C GLU A 70 -10.90 -6.22 -35.31
N LYS A 71 -9.87 -7.03 -35.55
CA LYS A 71 -9.89 -8.12 -36.57
C LYS A 71 -10.62 -9.37 -36.09
N GLY A 72 -11.18 -9.38 -34.89
CA GLY A 72 -11.86 -10.54 -34.32
C GLY A 72 -10.93 -11.69 -33.96
N ILE A 73 -9.63 -11.44 -33.81
CA ILE A 73 -8.67 -12.47 -33.41
C ILE A 73 -8.88 -12.77 -31.93
N ASN A 74 -9.14 -14.05 -31.62
CA ASN A 74 -9.30 -14.51 -30.27
C ASN A 74 -7.94 -14.50 -29.57
N LEU A 75 -7.82 -13.71 -28.50
CA LEU A 75 -6.61 -13.59 -27.68
C LEU A 75 -6.66 -14.60 -26.52
N GLU A 76 -5.49 -15.02 -26.06
CA GLU A 76 -5.40 -15.86 -24.87
C GLU A 76 -6.05 -15.18 -23.66
N PRO A 77 -6.69 -15.96 -22.76
CA PRO A 77 -7.21 -15.43 -21.49
C PRO A 77 -6.15 -14.67 -20.72
N ILE A 78 -6.56 -13.60 -20.03
CA ILE A 78 -5.66 -12.92 -19.11
C ILE A 78 -5.37 -13.82 -17.89
N GLN A 79 -4.28 -13.57 -17.18
CA GLN A 79 -3.99 -14.28 -15.94
C GLN A 79 -4.27 -13.39 -14.75
N VAL A 80 -5.01 -13.90 -13.76
CA VAL A 80 -5.40 -13.12 -12.59
C VAL A 80 -5.33 -13.94 -11.31
N TYR A 81 -4.99 -13.26 -10.20
CA TYR A 81 -5.34 -13.75 -8.87
C TYR A 81 -6.73 -13.26 -8.48
N GLN A 82 -7.54 -14.17 -7.95
CA GLN A 82 -8.79 -13.83 -7.28
C GLN A 82 -8.59 -13.81 -5.77
N MET A 83 -8.96 -12.70 -5.16
CA MET A 83 -8.97 -12.54 -3.71
C MET A 83 -10.35 -12.05 -3.30
N LEU A 84 -11.12 -12.91 -2.63
CA LEU A 84 -12.56 -12.71 -2.40
C LEU A 84 -13.30 -12.52 -3.74
N ASP A 85 -13.99 -11.38 -3.92
CA ASP A 85 -14.73 -11.06 -5.15
C ASP A 85 -13.96 -10.18 -6.14
N ASN A 86 -12.67 -9.92 -5.89
CA ASN A 86 -11.86 -9.02 -6.70
C ASN A 86 -10.70 -9.75 -7.38
N TYR A 87 -10.20 -9.12 -8.45
CA TYR A 87 -9.16 -9.68 -9.28
C TYR A 87 -7.94 -8.76 -9.37
N PHE A 88 -6.75 -9.37 -9.42
CA PHE A 88 -5.47 -8.71 -9.60
C PHE A 88 -4.79 -9.28 -10.83
N ILE A 89 -4.46 -8.43 -11.80
CA ILE A 89 -3.85 -8.87 -13.06
C ILE A 89 -2.41 -9.33 -12.80
N ILE A 90 -2.09 -10.54 -13.27
CA ILE A 90 -0.74 -11.08 -13.37
C ILE A 90 -0.21 -10.80 -14.78
N ASP A 91 -0.97 -11.17 -15.80
CA ASP A 91 -0.66 -10.89 -17.21
C ASP A 91 -1.92 -10.49 -17.98
N GLY A 92 -1.71 -9.69 -19.06
CA GLY A 92 -2.79 -9.25 -19.94
C GLY A 92 -3.29 -7.82 -19.69
N HIS A 93 -2.54 -6.96 -19.01
CA HIS A 93 -2.90 -5.57 -18.72
C HIS A 93 -3.41 -4.81 -19.94
N HIS A 94 -2.71 -4.89 -21.09
CA HIS A 94 -3.14 -4.22 -22.32
C HIS A 94 -4.43 -4.81 -22.88
N ARG A 95 -4.66 -6.13 -22.75
CA ARG A 95 -5.91 -6.78 -23.16
C ARG A 95 -7.10 -6.25 -22.36
N VAL A 96 -6.95 -6.13 -21.04
CA VAL A 96 -7.98 -5.53 -20.17
C VAL A 96 -8.21 -4.07 -20.52
N ALA A 97 -7.12 -3.30 -20.70
CA ALA A 97 -7.19 -1.88 -21.03
C ALA A 97 -7.98 -1.64 -22.33
N VAL A 98 -7.65 -2.39 -23.39
CA VAL A 98 -8.34 -2.30 -24.69
C VAL A 98 -9.80 -2.76 -24.58
N ALA A 99 -10.06 -3.91 -23.95
CA ALA A 99 -11.42 -4.42 -23.76
C ALA A 99 -12.31 -3.39 -23.04
N LYS A 100 -11.80 -2.81 -21.96
CA LYS A 100 -12.54 -1.82 -21.16
C LYS A 100 -12.75 -0.50 -21.92
N ASN A 101 -11.67 0.07 -22.49
CA ASN A 101 -11.69 1.45 -22.96
C ASN A 101 -12.19 1.58 -24.40
N GLU A 102 -11.85 0.63 -25.28
CA GLU A 102 -12.25 0.66 -26.70
C GLU A 102 -13.57 -0.07 -26.93
N PHE A 103 -13.68 -1.32 -26.42
CA PHE A 103 -14.83 -2.16 -26.66
C PHE A 103 -15.95 -2.05 -25.61
N LYS A 104 -15.73 -1.30 -24.53
CA LYS A 104 -16.68 -1.16 -23.42
C LYS A 104 -17.16 -2.52 -22.86
N ALA A 105 -16.29 -3.51 -22.94
CA ALA A 105 -16.59 -4.85 -22.48
C ALA A 105 -16.85 -4.86 -20.97
N LYS A 106 -17.87 -5.62 -20.56
CA LYS A 106 -18.21 -5.83 -19.15
C LYS A 106 -17.46 -7.01 -18.56
N TYR A 107 -17.07 -7.97 -19.39
CA TYR A 107 -16.41 -9.22 -19.02
C TYR A 107 -15.20 -9.46 -19.89
N ILE A 108 -14.25 -10.22 -19.35
CA ILE A 108 -13.07 -10.69 -20.08
C ILE A 108 -12.73 -12.10 -19.63
N ASP A 109 -12.27 -12.95 -20.58
CA ASP A 109 -11.82 -14.29 -20.23
C ASP A 109 -10.49 -14.26 -19.49
N ALA A 110 -10.45 -14.97 -18.35
CA ALA A 110 -9.33 -15.01 -17.46
C ALA A 110 -9.05 -16.44 -16.97
N ASP A 111 -7.79 -16.80 -16.92
CA ASP A 111 -7.32 -17.95 -16.16
C ASP A 111 -7.14 -17.50 -14.70
N VAL A 112 -8.01 -18.03 -13.82
CA VAL A 112 -8.16 -17.55 -12.45
C VAL A 112 -7.49 -18.48 -11.47
N THR A 113 -6.61 -17.93 -10.65
CA THR A 113 -6.06 -18.58 -9.46
C THR A 113 -6.61 -17.91 -8.20
N GLU A 114 -7.43 -18.63 -7.44
CA GLU A 114 -7.98 -18.13 -6.16
C GLU A 114 -6.92 -18.18 -5.07
N ILE A 115 -6.81 -17.09 -4.32
CA ILE A 115 -5.98 -17.00 -3.12
C ILE A 115 -6.87 -17.21 -1.90
N LYS A 116 -6.59 -18.27 -1.14
CA LYS A 116 -7.23 -18.54 0.13
C LYS A 116 -6.29 -18.23 1.27
N PHE A 117 -6.76 -17.45 2.21
CA PHE A 117 -6.03 -17.12 3.44
C PHE A 117 -6.37 -18.10 4.56
N ASP A 118 -5.39 -18.43 5.38
CA ASP A 118 -5.52 -19.36 6.50
C ASP A 118 -6.00 -18.66 7.80
N PHE A 119 -6.74 -17.57 7.70
CA PHE A 119 -7.35 -16.90 8.84
C PHE A 119 -8.85 -16.62 8.59
N GLU A 120 -9.65 -16.79 9.61
CA GLU A 120 -11.05 -16.40 9.57
C GLU A 120 -11.14 -14.87 9.41
N LEU A 121 -11.47 -14.43 8.21
CA LEU A 121 -12.05 -13.12 8.02
C LEU A 121 -13.37 -13.12 8.77
N SER A 122 -13.57 -12.17 9.68
CA SER A 122 -14.85 -12.02 10.39
C SER A 122 -15.98 -12.12 9.36
N LYS A 123 -16.96 -12.96 9.68
CA LYS A 123 -18.08 -13.34 8.79
C LYS A 123 -19.05 -12.19 8.48
N ASP A 124 -18.60 -10.95 8.48
CA ASP A 124 -19.39 -9.81 8.00
C ASP A 124 -19.58 -9.92 6.50
N LYS A 125 -20.71 -10.55 6.16
CA LYS A 125 -21.13 -10.92 4.79
C LYS A 125 -21.49 -9.73 3.88
N ASN A 126 -21.25 -8.49 4.30
CA ASN A 126 -21.61 -7.28 3.57
C ASN A 126 -20.42 -6.46 3.07
N TYR A 127 -19.31 -7.11 2.69
CA TYR A 127 -18.26 -6.41 1.94
C TYR A 127 -18.69 -6.21 0.49
N THR A 128 -19.41 -5.14 0.22
CA THR A 128 -19.41 -4.55 -1.10
C THR A 128 -18.07 -3.85 -1.27
N PHE A 129 -17.24 -4.36 -2.17
CA PHE A 129 -15.91 -3.80 -2.43
C PHE A 129 -16.04 -2.53 -3.29
N ASP A 130 -16.38 -1.43 -2.65
CA ASP A 130 -15.95 -0.12 -3.11
C ASP A 130 -14.43 0.00 -2.84
N SER A 131 -13.78 0.99 -3.41
CA SER A 131 -12.34 1.21 -3.25
C SER A 131 -11.92 1.37 -1.78
N GLU A 132 -12.79 1.92 -0.93
CA GLU A 132 -12.53 2.13 0.50
C GLU A 132 -12.62 0.82 1.30
N SER A 133 -13.60 -0.04 1.00
CA SER A 133 -13.73 -1.35 1.64
C SER A 133 -12.56 -2.26 1.29
N THR A 134 -12.12 -2.24 0.03
CA THR A 134 -10.91 -2.94 -0.42
C THR A 134 -9.68 -2.45 0.33
N LYS A 135 -9.50 -1.15 0.44
CA LYS A 135 -8.38 -0.54 1.17
C LYS A 135 -8.37 -1.00 2.63
N LYS A 136 -9.52 -0.93 3.32
CA LYS A 136 -9.65 -1.39 4.72
C LYS A 136 -9.30 -2.86 4.87
N PHE A 137 -9.74 -3.70 3.94
CA PHE A 137 -9.42 -5.11 3.92
C PHE A 137 -7.90 -5.35 3.77
N LEU A 138 -7.26 -4.69 2.81
CA LEU A 138 -5.82 -4.81 2.60
C LEU A 138 -5.00 -4.33 3.80
N ILE A 139 -5.41 -3.23 4.43
CA ILE A 139 -4.80 -2.75 5.68
C ILE A 139 -4.94 -3.80 6.78
N LYS A 140 -6.09 -4.49 6.86
CA LYS A 140 -6.27 -5.56 7.84
C LYS A 140 -5.37 -6.76 7.59
N LEU A 141 -5.12 -7.12 6.33
CA LEU A 141 -4.13 -8.15 5.98
C LEU A 141 -2.71 -7.73 6.39
N GLU A 142 -2.33 -6.50 6.07
CA GLU A 142 -1.03 -5.94 6.48
C GLU A 142 -0.89 -5.94 8.02
N GLU A 143 -1.94 -5.55 8.76
CA GLU A 143 -1.97 -5.60 10.22
C GLU A 143 -1.70 -7.01 10.76
N ASN A 144 -2.41 -8.00 10.23
CA ASN A 144 -2.23 -9.39 10.66
C ASN A 144 -0.81 -9.90 10.37
N ALA A 145 -0.26 -9.59 9.18
CA ALA A 145 1.11 -9.93 8.81
C ALA A 145 2.13 -9.25 9.72
N PHE A 146 1.95 -7.96 10.01
CA PHE A 146 2.79 -7.19 10.92
C PHE A 146 2.78 -7.76 12.33
N GLN A 147 1.61 -8.08 12.89
CA GLN A 147 1.50 -8.68 14.23
C GLN A 147 2.19 -10.05 14.30
N LYS A 148 2.07 -10.87 13.26
CA LYS A 148 2.79 -12.16 13.18
C LYS A 148 4.31 -11.96 13.10
N ALA A 149 4.77 -11.03 12.28
CA ALA A 149 6.20 -10.76 12.07
C ALA A 149 6.87 -10.15 13.30
N THR A 150 6.19 -9.27 14.02
CA THR A 150 6.73 -8.52 15.17
C THR A 150 6.37 -9.14 16.51
N MET A 151 5.38 -10.01 16.56
CA MET A 151 4.77 -10.55 17.79
C MET A 151 4.15 -9.48 18.70
N LEU A 152 3.90 -8.27 18.17
CA LEU A 152 3.16 -7.22 18.88
C LEU A 152 1.67 -7.55 18.92
N ASN A 153 1.06 -7.36 20.07
CA ASN A 153 -0.36 -7.56 20.26
C ASN A 153 -1.06 -6.21 20.46
N ASN A 154 -1.69 -5.70 19.42
CA ASN A 154 -2.41 -4.42 19.45
C ASN A 154 -3.49 -4.30 20.55
N LYS A 155 -4.00 -5.44 21.05
CA LYS A 155 -5.04 -5.44 22.09
C LYS A 155 -4.54 -5.02 23.47
N ILE A 156 -3.21 -5.13 23.70
CA ILE A 156 -2.59 -4.81 25.00
C ILE A 156 -1.71 -3.55 24.95
N LEU A 157 -1.55 -2.96 23.77
CA LEU A 157 -0.80 -1.70 23.62
C LEU A 157 -1.63 -0.51 24.12
N ILE A 158 -1.02 0.41 24.81
CA ILE A 158 -1.64 1.68 25.29
C ILE A 158 -2.16 2.47 24.08
N HIS A 159 -1.31 2.63 23.07
CA HIS A 159 -1.68 3.20 21.78
C HIS A 159 -1.60 2.10 20.70
N PRO A 160 -2.73 1.50 20.30
CA PRO A 160 -2.73 0.48 19.26
C PRO A 160 -2.15 0.99 17.95
N LEU A 161 -1.27 0.20 17.34
CA LEU A 161 -0.68 0.51 16.04
C LEU A 161 -1.73 0.29 14.94
N LYS A 162 -2.57 1.31 14.71
CA LYS A 162 -3.58 1.32 13.66
C LYS A 162 -3.22 2.33 12.59
N VAL A 163 -3.34 1.95 11.33
CA VAL A 163 -3.05 2.80 10.18
C VAL A 163 -4.26 2.93 9.26
N THR A 164 -4.31 4.01 8.49
CA THR A 164 -5.34 4.26 7.48
C THR A 164 -4.77 4.22 6.04
N GLU A 165 -3.46 3.98 5.90
CA GLU A 165 -2.76 3.92 4.62
C GLU A 165 -2.09 2.57 4.41
N LEU A 166 -2.16 2.08 3.17
CA LEU A 166 -1.42 0.89 2.73
C LEU A 166 0.08 1.11 2.85
N LYS A 167 0.82 0.02 3.05
CA LYS A 167 2.28 -0.03 3.21
C LYS A 167 2.81 0.57 4.52
N SER A 168 1.97 1.14 5.38
CA SER A 168 2.40 1.70 6.65
C SER A 168 2.96 0.62 7.58
N TYR A 169 2.33 -0.55 7.64
CA TYR A 169 2.84 -1.67 8.45
C TYR A 169 4.18 -2.22 7.93
N ALA A 170 4.42 -2.19 6.62
CA ALA A 170 5.71 -2.59 6.05
C ALA A 170 6.83 -1.63 6.50
N ILE A 171 6.55 -0.33 6.55
CA ILE A 171 7.49 0.69 7.03
C ILE A 171 7.80 0.48 8.52
N LEU A 172 6.78 0.26 9.34
CA LEU A 172 6.97 -0.02 10.77
C LEU A 172 7.78 -1.30 11.00
N ASN A 173 7.51 -2.35 10.22
CA ASN A 173 8.27 -3.60 10.33
C ASN A 173 9.74 -3.39 9.97
N GLN A 174 10.02 -2.66 8.90
CA GLN A 174 11.40 -2.33 8.51
C GLN A 174 12.09 -1.52 9.60
N GLU A 175 11.42 -0.54 10.17
CA GLU A 175 11.98 0.28 11.26
C GLU A 175 12.31 -0.55 12.51
N ILE A 176 11.47 -1.53 12.86
CA ILE A 176 11.77 -2.46 13.96
C ILE A 176 13.02 -3.32 13.65
N LEU A 177 13.18 -3.75 12.40
CA LEU A 177 14.36 -4.50 11.97
C LEU A 177 15.62 -3.61 12.02
N ASP A 178 15.53 -2.39 11.51
CA ASP A 178 16.62 -1.41 11.55
C ASP A 178 16.99 -1.05 13.01
N PHE A 179 15.99 -0.93 13.89
CA PHE A 179 16.20 -0.73 15.32
C PHE A 179 16.95 -1.92 15.93
N LYS A 180 16.61 -3.14 15.55
CA LYS A 180 17.31 -4.35 16.01
C LYS A 180 18.78 -4.36 15.61
N GLU A 181 19.07 -3.98 14.37
CA GLU A 181 20.41 -4.01 13.80
C GLU A 181 21.31 -2.91 14.37
N ASN A 182 20.75 -1.69 14.53
CA ASN A 182 21.54 -0.51 14.85
C ASN A 182 21.54 -0.12 16.35
N TYR A 183 20.78 -0.83 17.18
CA TYR A 183 20.68 -0.51 18.60
C TYR A 183 21.99 -0.81 19.32
N ASN A 184 22.61 0.23 19.92
CA ASN A 184 23.81 0.13 20.75
C ASN A 184 24.87 -0.85 20.18
N ASN A 185 25.28 -0.63 18.93
CA ASN A 185 26.26 -1.47 18.22
C ASN A 185 25.86 -2.95 18.13
N GLY A 186 24.57 -3.22 17.97
CA GLY A 186 24.07 -4.59 17.72
C GLY A 186 23.69 -5.38 19.00
N GLU A 187 23.52 -4.72 20.14
CA GLU A 187 23.10 -5.36 21.40
C GLU A 187 21.82 -6.21 21.23
N LEU A 188 20.93 -5.80 20.34
CA LEU A 188 19.64 -6.48 20.12
C LEU A 188 19.68 -7.60 19.09
N LEU A 189 20.79 -7.83 18.38
CA LEU A 189 20.88 -8.84 17.31
C LEU A 189 20.49 -10.25 17.75
N LYS A 190 20.88 -10.64 18.97
CA LYS A 190 20.58 -11.96 19.53
C LYS A 190 19.26 -12.03 20.30
N LYS A 191 18.54 -10.92 20.43
CA LYS A 191 17.24 -10.89 21.13
C LYS A 191 16.11 -11.36 20.23
N SER A 192 15.06 -11.94 20.84
CA SER A 192 13.85 -12.34 20.09
C SER A 192 13.18 -11.13 19.46
N ILE A 193 12.51 -11.35 18.35
CA ILE A 193 11.78 -10.26 17.66
C ILE A 193 10.69 -9.68 18.57
N MET A 194 10.02 -10.47 19.36
CA MET A 194 9.04 -10.01 20.33
C MET A 194 9.65 -8.99 21.30
N PHE A 195 10.79 -9.32 21.92
CA PHE A 195 11.48 -8.42 22.83
C PHE A 195 11.87 -7.09 22.13
N VAL A 196 12.45 -7.19 20.93
CA VAL A 196 12.87 -6.04 20.14
C VAL A 196 11.68 -5.15 19.80
N SER A 197 10.58 -5.72 19.37
CA SER A 197 9.37 -4.98 18.96
C SER A 197 8.73 -4.23 20.12
N TYR A 198 8.61 -4.84 21.31
CA TYR A 198 8.11 -4.15 22.49
C TYR A 198 9.08 -3.07 22.99
N LYS A 199 10.40 -3.31 22.88
CA LYS A 199 11.42 -2.31 23.22
C LYS A 199 11.35 -1.11 22.25
N TRP A 200 11.25 -1.36 20.94
CA TRP A 200 11.02 -0.32 19.93
C TRP A 200 9.74 0.47 20.21
N TYR A 201 8.66 -0.23 20.53
CA TYR A 201 7.39 0.41 20.87
C TYR A 201 7.54 1.37 22.06
N ALA A 202 8.22 0.92 23.13
CA ALA A 202 8.42 1.71 24.33
C ALA A 202 9.42 2.87 24.15
N GLU A 203 10.49 2.70 23.37
CA GLU A 203 11.58 3.66 23.27
C GLU A 203 11.53 4.56 22.04
N ARG A 204 10.69 4.23 21.06
CA ARG A 204 10.55 5.01 19.82
C ARG A 204 9.13 5.49 19.59
N PHE A 205 8.17 4.56 19.60
CA PHE A 205 6.80 4.89 19.23
C PHE A 205 6.09 5.67 20.36
N LEU A 206 6.14 5.21 21.61
CA LEU A 206 5.44 5.89 22.71
C LEU A 206 5.93 7.33 22.94
N PRO A 207 7.24 7.63 23.04
CA PRO A 207 7.70 9.01 23.20
C PRO A 207 7.27 9.92 22.04
N ALA A 208 7.25 9.36 20.82
CA ALA A 208 6.76 10.10 19.67
C ALA A 208 5.26 10.41 19.76
N VAL A 209 4.45 9.49 20.29
CA VAL A 209 3.02 9.73 20.52
C VAL A 209 2.83 10.79 21.63
N GLU A 210 3.57 10.71 22.72
CA GLU A 210 3.53 11.70 23.80
C GLU A 210 3.80 13.12 23.26
N LEU A 211 4.85 13.28 22.47
CA LEU A 211 5.14 14.56 21.80
C LEU A 211 3.99 15.01 20.89
N MET A 212 3.41 14.09 20.11
CA MET A 212 2.27 14.41 19.24
C MET A 212 1.01 14.79 20.02
N GLU A 213 0.81 14.25 21.21
CA GLU A 213 -0.30 14.61 22.12
C GLU A 213 -0.11 16.00 22.75
N GLU A 214 1.07 16.28 23.27
CA GLU A 214 1.43 17.59 23.83
C GLU A 214 1.19 18.72 22.82
N GLU A 215 1.62 18.51 21.58
CA GLU A 215 1.47 19.46 20.47
C GLU A 215 0.07 19.41 19.79
N LYS A 216 -0.81 18.53 20.25
CA LYS A 216 -2.17 18.35 19.71
C LYS A 216 -2.21 18.16 18.20
N ILE A 217 -1.20 17.48 17.64
CA ILE A 217 -1.03 17.35 16.18
C ILE A 217 -2.22 16.64 15.54
N LEU A 218 -2.70 15.56 16.16
CA LEU A 218 -3.75 14.73 15.58
C LEU A 218 -5.04 15.51 15.30
N SER A 219 -5.33 16.56 16.08
CA SER A 219 -6.50 17.41 15.88
C SER A 219 -6.51 18.14 14.53
N LYS A 220 -5.35 18.30 13.90
CA LYS A 220 -5.18 18.94 12.58
C LYS A 220 -5.37 17.97 11.41
N PHE A 221 -5.41 16.66 11.68
CA PHE A 221 -5.46 15.62 10.65
C PHE A 221 -6.69 14.72 10.85
N ALA A 222 -7.83 15.16 10.36
CA ALA A 222 -9.07 14.40 10.44
C ALA A 222 -8.92 12.98 9.83
N ASN A 223 -9.51 11.99 10.49
CA ASN A 223 -9.52 10.58 10.07
C ASN A 223 -8.12 9.94 10.00
N ARG A 224 -7.14 10.44 10.77
CA ARG A 224 -5.81 9.85 10.90
C ARG A 224 -5.58 9.31 12.31
N THR A 225 -4.56 8.47 12.43
CA THR A 225 -4.13 7.89 13.70
C THR A 225 -2.75 8.42 14.09
N TYR A 226 -2.35 8.27 15.34
CA TYR A 226 -0.97 8.55 15.75
C TYR A 226 0.05 7.72 14.96
N THR A 227 -0.32 6.49 14.59
CA THR A 227 0.55 5.62 13.79
C THR A 227 0.73 6.15 12.36
N ASP A 228 -0.32 6.71 11.74
CA ASP A 228 -0.19 7.37 10.43
C ASP A 228 0.77 8.56 10.51
N LEU A 229 0.59 9.41 11.53
CA LEU A 229 1.44 10.59 11.73
C LEU A 229 2.89 10.19 12.03
N TYR A 230 3.08 9.16 12.86
CA TYR A 230 4.40 8.61 13.13
C TYR A 230 5.12 8.18 11.85
N VAL A 231 4.43 7.40 10.99
CA VAL A 231 4.97 6.96 9.70
C VAL A 231 5.30 8.14 8.79
N TRP A 232 4.46 9.18 8.77
CA TRP A 232 4.71 10.39 7.96
C TRP A 232 5.91 11.19 8.47
N ILE A 233 6.04 11.37 9.78
CA ILE A 233 7.18 12.05 10.39
C ILE A 233 8.46 11.25 10.12
N GLN A 234 8.44 9.92 10.20
CA GLN A 234 9.60 9.08 9.86
C GLN A 234 10.02 9.21 8.39
N LYS A 235 9.06 9.25 7.47
CA LYS A 235 9.35 9.53 6.06
C LYS A 235 9.98 10.92 5.90
N HIS A 236 9.44 11.93 6.57
CA HIS A 236 9.98 13.29 6.55
C HIS A 236 11.41 13.34 7.13
N LYS A 237 11.64 12.63 8.23
CA LYS A 237 12.96 12.47 8.85
C LYS A 237 13.99 11.91 7.87
N TYR A 238 13.61 10.86 7.14
CA TYR A 238 14.49 10.28 6.13
C TYR A 238 14.98 11.32 5.12
N PHE A 239 14.09 12.17 4.59
CA PHE A 239 14.47 13.22 3.65
C PHE A 239 15.33 14.32 4.26
N LEU A 240 14.98 14.78 5.46
CA LEU A 240 15.77 15.80 6.13
C LEU A 240 17.18 15.28 6.42
N SER A 241 17.31 14.04 6.90
CA SER A 241 18.59 13.40 7.19
C SER A 241 19.44 13.22 5.93
N GLN A 242 18.85 12.82 4.80
CA GLN A 242 19.57 12.74 3.53
C GLN A 242 20.12 14.10 3.09
N ARG A 243 19.36 15.18 3.25
CA ARG A 243 19.80 16.54 2.92
C ARG A 243 20.86 17.07 3.88
N ALA A 244 20.78 16.72 5.15
CA ALA A 244 21.71 17.16 6.19
C ALA A 244 23.03 16.35 6.20
N GLY A 245 23.02 15.14 5.61
CA GLY A 245 24.14 14.20 5.67
C GLY A 245 24.31 13.50 7.03
N HIS A 246 23.35 13.65 7.94
CA HIS A 246 23.33 13.01 9.26
C HIS A 246 21.89 12.83 9.75
N ASP A 247 21.67 12.00 10.79
CA ASP A 247 20.36 11.83 11.41
C ASP A 247 19.95 13.12 12.16
N VAL A 248 18.83 13.72 11.75
CA VAL A 248 18.31 14.97 12.34
C VAL A 248 17.47 14.76 13.61
N GLY A 249 17.20 13.49 13.98
CA GLY A 249 16.36 13.15 15.13
C GLY A 249 14.86 13.28 14.87
N PHE A 250 14.07 12.62 15.73
CA PHE A 250 12.60 12.60 15.61
C PHE A 250 11.99 13.94 16.03
N ASP A 251 12.39 14.48 17.18
CA ASP A 251 11.80 15.70 17.76
C ASP A 251 11.94 16.90 16.83
N PHE A 252 13.14 17.12 16.29
CA PHE A 252 13.36 18.17 15.29
C PHE A 252 12.46 17.96 14.06
N THR A 253 12.38 16.72 13.58
CA THR A 253 11.56 16.38 12.42
C THR A 253 10.07 16.60 12.67
N ALA A 254 9.58 16.23 13.86
CA ALA A 254 8.18 16.42 14.23
C ALA A 254 7.82 17.90 14.26
N HIS A 255 8.67 18.74 14.85
CA HIS A 255 8.48 20.20 14.85
C HIS A 255 8.53 20.79 13.44
N ASP A 256 9.52 20.43 12.60
CA ASP A 256 9.60 20.89 11.21
C ASP A 256 8.39 20.44 10.39
N PHE A 257 7.93 19.19 10.60
CA PHE A 257 6.72 18.67 9.97
C PHE A 257 5.49 19.50 10.35
N MET A 258 5.33 19.82 11.63
CA MET A 258 4.21 20.65 12.11
C MET A 258 4.25 22.05 11.53
N GLU A 259 5.40 22.73 11.59
CA GLU A 259 5.58 24.06 11.04
C GLU A 259 5.23 24.11 9.55
N LYS A 260 5.69 23.13 8.79
CA LYS A 260 5.50 23.05 7.35
C LYS A 260 4.03 22.80 6.96
N TYR A 261 3.27 22.09 7.80
CA TYR A 261 1.94 21.61 7.46
C TYR A 261 0.81 22.19 8.34
N LYS A 262 1.12 23.08 9.31
CA LYS A 262 0.13 23.65 10.24
C LYS A 262 -1.04 24.37 9.56
N ASP A 263 -0.79 25.01 8.41
CA ASP A 263 -1.76 25.85 7.70
C ASP A 263 -2.28 25.20 6.39
N LYS A 264 -1.83 23.98 6.08
CA LYS A 264 -2.24 23.30 4.85
C LYS A 264 -3.45 22.41 5.09
N LYS A 265 -4.43 22.45 4.20
CA LYS A 265 -5.51 21.48 4.19
C LYS A 265 -4.92 20.10 3.86
N PHE A 266 -5.45 19.06 4.49
CA PHE A 266 -5.01 17.66 4.34
C PHE A 266 -4.77 17.22 2.88
N LEU A 267 -5.65 17.65 1.93
CA LEU A 267 -5.54 17.32 0.50
C LEU A 267 -4.29 17.91 -0.17
N ASP A 268 -3.68 18.95 0.41
CA ASP A 268 -2.50 19.62 -0.13
C ASP A 268 -1.19 19.01 0.40
N ILE A 269 -1.28 18.21 1.48
CA ILE A 269 -0.12 17.63 2.17
C ILE A 269 0.37 16.37 1.46
N ILE A 270 -0.55 15.47 1.08
CA ILE A 270 -0.20 14.19 0.43
C ILE A 270 0.55 14.39 -0.89
N PRO A 271 0.06 15.21 -1.85
CA PRO A 271 0.80 15.46 -3.08
C PRO A 271 2.16 16.12 -2.85
N SER A 272 2.30 17.01 -1.84
CA SER A 272 3.57 17.70 -1.58
C SER A 272 4.62 16.76 -1.00
N ILE A 273 4.26 15.87 -0.09
CA ILE A 273 5.17 14.84 0.44
C ILE A 273 5.63 13.92 -0.69
N PHE A 274 4.71 13.45 -1.55
CA PHE A 274 5.05 12.60 -2.69
C PHE A 274 5.78 13.35 -3.79
N THR A 275 5.44 14.61 -4.06
CA THR A 275 6.08 15.42 -5.10
C THR A 275 7.51 15.81 -4.71
N ASP A 276 7.75 16.11 -3.45
CA ASP A 276 9.10 16.36 -2.93
C ASP A 276 9.96 15.09 -2.97
N ILE A 277 9.35 13.91 -2.77
CA ILE A 277 9.99 12.59 -2.94
C ILE A 277 10.40 12.37 -4.40
N ILE A 278 9.49 12.58 -5.35
CA ILE A 278 9.74 12.32 -6.78
C ILE A 278 10.72 13.32 -7.37
N LYS A 279 10.63 14.61 -7.03
CA LYS A 279 11.56 15.64 -7.52
C LYS A 279 13.00 15.44 -7.08
N ASN A 280 13.21 14.74 -5.96
CA ASN A 280 14.56 14.50 -5.43
C ASN A 280 15.15 13.14 -5.85
N LEU A 281 14.33 12.21 -6.39
CA LEU A 281 14.79 10.95 -6.98
C LEU A 281 15.19 11.09 -8.47
N VAL A 282 14.89 12.24 -9.11
CA VAL A 282 15.16 12.51 -10.54
C VAL A 282 16.33 13.49 -10.74
N LYS A 283 17.00 13.89 -9.67
CA LYS A 283 18.29 14.58 -9.69
C LYS A 283 19.40 13.66 -9.21
#